data_bb12d1b1062c6d444f95f15d66cfafcb
#
_entry.id   bb12d1b1062c6d444f95f15d66cfafcb
#
_cell.length_a   1.000
_cell.length_b   1.000
_cell.length_c   1.000
_cell.angle_alpha   90.00
_cell.angle_beta   90.00
_cell.angle_gamma   90.00
#
_symmetry.space_group_name_H-M   'P 1'
#
loop_
_entity.id
_entity.type
_entity.pdbx_description
1 polymer ?
#
loop_
_entity_poly.entity_id
_entity_poly.type
_entity_poly.pdbx_seq_one_letter_code
_entity_poly.pdbx_strand_id
1 'polypeptide(L)'
;NYDEFYRAKKYCNMVLKNNNVLSLIVMPTMACNFRCSYCYENHETVVFSETVKKSIVSYITENIAKFDSVEIQWFGGEPLLQINDMVSISRAIKTICAEKGKSFRSSITTNGYLLDSHTIDVLYNDCNTRMYMITLDGSRETHNSQRPHIHESNSYDAVIAGLINLKKTQYDFQIVIRTNVTKKMMQYDMEQFFNEMNDLFGADGRFSFMIRRVFGLPELETASLNDMKELYSIMYQIGLKITTDYRLSYGGNGIC
;
A
#
# COMPACT_ATOMS: atom_id res chain seq x y z
N ASN A 1 -4.62 -9.36 29.69
CA ASN A 1 -4.20 -10.77 29.69
C ASN A 1 -2.68 -10.84 29.62
N TYR A 2 -2.06 -11.49 30.62
CA TYR A 2 -0.59 -11.61 30.76
C TYR A 2 0.05 -12.28 29.51
N ASP A 3 -0.66 -13.20 28.90
CA ASP A 3 -0.20 -13.95 27.70
C ASP A 3 -0.15 -13.06 26.43
N GLU A 4 -1.09 -12.17 26.23
CA GLU A 4 -1.08 -11.23 25.08
C GLU A 4 0.04 -10.20 25.19
N PHE A 5 0.26 -9.66 26.39
CA PHE A 5 1.35 -8.73 26.66
C PHE A 5 2.72 -9.40 26.45
N TYR A 6 2.87 -10.63 26.93
CA TYR A 6 4.11 -11.39 26.76
C TYR A 6 4.37 -11.72 25.29
N ARG A 7 3.34 -12.12 24.54
CA ARG A 7 3.41 -12.36 23.08
C ARG A 7 3.77 -11.08 22.33
N ALA A 8 3.11 -9.98 22.64
CA ALA A 8 3.41 -8.67 22.05
C ALA A 8 4.85 -8.24 22.35
N LYS A 9 5.30 -8.37 23.59
CA LYS A 9 6.68 -8.04 24.01
C LYS A 9 7.71 -8.95 23.33
N LYS A 10 7.44 -10.25 23.23
CA LYS A 10 8.30 -11.22 22.51
C LYS A 10 8.38 -10.87 21.03
N TYR A 11 7.26 -10.53 20.42
CA TYR A 11 7.16 -10.10 19.05
C TYR A 11 7.92 -8.79 18.81
N CYS A 12 7.67 -7.75 19.62
CA CYS A 12 8.41 -6.49 19.57
C CYS A 12 9.92 -6.69 19.72
N ASN A 13 10.36 -7.53 20.67
CA ASN A 13 11.77 -7.83 20.85
C ASN A 13 12.38 -8.60 19.66
N MET A 14 11.64 -9.50 19.04
CA MET A 14 12.08 -10.23 17.85
C MET A 14 12.23 -9.27 16.66
N VAL A 15 11.26 -8.38 16.48
CA VAL A 15 11.25 -7.36 15.43
C VAL A 15 12.35 -6.32 15.66
N LEU A 16 12.53 -5.84 16.91
CA LEU A 16 13.57 -4.87 17.26
C LEU A 16 15.00 -5.45 17.22
N LYS A 17 15.17 -6.76 17.38
CA LYS A 17 16.48 -7.41 17.34
C LYS A 17 16.94 -7.77 15.92
N ASN A 18 16.03 -7.84 14.93
CA ASN A 18 16.36 -8.14 13.54
C ASN A 18 16.45 -6.85 12.68
N ASN A 19 17.14 -5.82 13.20
CA ASN A 19 17.21 -4.51 12.56
C ASN A 19 18.31 -4.42 11.50
N ASN A 20 18.33 -5.36 10.55
CA ASN A 20 19.26 -5.33 9.43
C ASN A 20 18.69 -4.57 8.21
N VAL A 21 17.52 -3.94 8.33
CA VAL A 21 16.87 -3.20 7.26
C VAL A 21 16.70 -1.74 7.65
N LEU A 22 17.25 -0.83 6.85
CA LEU A 22 16.94 0.61 6.95
C LEU A 22 15.63 0.84 6.19
N SER A 23 14.53 0.97 6.92
CA SER A 23 13.20 1.20 6.34
C SER A 23 12.78 2.65 6.53
N LEU A 24 12.36 3.30 5.44
CA LEU A 24 11.87 4.68 5.43
C LEU A 24 10.50 4.74 4.75
N ILE A 25 9.56 5.45 5.36
CA ILE A 25 8.32 5.88 4.71
C ILE A 25 8.60 7.25 4.09
N VAL A 26 8.44 7.34 2.78
CA VAL A 26 8.75 8.55 2.02
C VAL A 26 7.48 9.02 1.31
N MET A 27 7.08 10.26 1.61
CA MET A 27 5.85 10.87 1.11
C MET A 27 6.22 12.02 0.15
N PRO A 28 6.40 11.75 -1.16
CA PRO A 28 6.91 12.74 -2.11
C PRO A 28 5.94 13.91 -2.30
N THR A 29 4.67 13.71 -2.01
CA THR A 29 3.65 14.77 -2.02
C THR A 29 2.49 14.42 -1.09
N MET A 30 1.83 15.45 -0.58
CA MET A 30 0.53 15.35 0.11
C MET A 30 -0.65 15.56 -0.86
N ALA A 31 -0.38 16.01 -2.10
CA ALA A 31 -1.42 16.12 -3.12
C ALA A 31 -1.97 14.75 -3.50
N CYS A 32 -3.26 14.70 -3.79
CA CYS A 32 -3.93 13.50 -4.26
C CYS A 32 -4.95 13.87 -5.34
N ASN A 33 -5.10 13.01 -6.34
CA ASN A 33 -6.15 13.11 -7.36
C ASN A 33 -7.50 12.55 -6.90
N PHE A 34 -7.58 11.99 -5.68
CA PHE A 34 -8.82 11.53 -5.05
C PHE A 34 -9.23 12.41 -3.86
N ARG A 35 -10.53 12.32 -3.47
CA ARG A 35 -11.10 12.95 -2.27
C ARG A 35 -11.90 11.91 -1.49
N CYS A 36 -11.18 10.92 -0.96
CA CYS A 36 -11.80 9.83 -0.20
C CYS A 36 -12.50 10.38 1.04
N SER A 37 -13.75 9.95 1.30
CA SER A 37 -14.59 10.44 2.40
C SER A 37 -14.00 10.21 3.80
N TYR A 38 -13.12 9.25 3.93
CA TYR A 38 -12.45 8.86 5.18
C TYR A 38 -10.96 9.25 5.21
N CYS A 39 -10.49 10.07 4.25
CA CYS A 39 -9.08 10.43 4.19
C CYS A 39 -8.69 11.32 5.37
N TYR A 40 -7.59 11.02 6.01
CA TYR A 40 -7.03 11.84 7.09
C TYR A 40 -5.97 12.83 6.61
N GLU A 41 -5.58 12.77 5.32
CA GLU A 41 -4.59 13.66 4.73
C GLU A 41 -5.20 15.01 4.32
N ASN A 42 -4.43 16.08 4.45
CA ASN A 42 -4.86 17.45 4.12
C ASN A 42 -4.90 17.75 2.62
N HIS A 43 -4.33 16.89 1.78
CA HIS A 43 -4.20 17.06 0.32
C HIS A 43 -3.49 18.37 -0.09
N GLU A 44 -2.55 18.84 0.73
CA GLU A 44 -1.75 20.01 0.41
C GLU A 44 -0.87 19.75 -0.82
N THR A 45 -0.67 20.77 -1.66
CA THR A 45 0.15 20.68 -2.87
C THR A 45 1.66 20.79 -2.57
N VAL A 46 2.08 20.27 -1.42
CA VAL A 46 3.49 20.23 -1.04
C VAL A 46 4.19 19.10 -1.78
N VAL A 47 5.31 19.40 -2.41
CA VAL A 47 6.20 18.45 -3.07
C VAL A 47 7.61 18.58 -2.49
N PHE A 48 8.43 17.56 -2.68
CA PHE A 48 9.81 17.61 -2.22
C PHE A 48 10.61 18.70 -2.93
N SER A 49 11.31 19.50 -2.15
CA SER A 49 12.39 20.34 -2.69
C SER A 49 13.62 19.47 -3.03
N GLU A 50 14.48 19.98 -3.91
CA GLU A 50 15.78 19.34 -4.20
C GLU A 50 16.61 19.09 -2.94
N THR A 51 16.51 19.99 -1.95
CA THR A 51 17.19 19.85 -0.66
C THR A 51 16.68 18.62 0.09
N VAL A 52 15.37 18.40 0.16
CA VAL A 52 14.78 17.23 0.83
C VAL A 52 15.21 15.93 0.14
N LYS A 53 15.17 15.89 -1.20
CA LYS A 53 15.61 14.71 -1.97
C LYS A 53 17.07 14.36 -1.66
N LYS A 54 17.96 15.36 -1.69
CA LYS A 54 19.37 15.19 -1.36
C LYS A 54 19.56 14.74 0.11
N SER A 55 18.79 15.29 1.05
CA SER A 55 18.86 14.90 2.46
C SER A 55 18.48 13.45 2.70
N ILE A 56 17.45 12.93 1.99
CA ILE A 56 17.07 11.51 2.08
C ILE A 56 18.23 10.63 1.61
N VAL A 57 18.82 10.95 0.45
CA VAL A 57 19.94 10.18 -0.11
C VAL A 57 21.17 10.25 0.80
N SER A 58 21.50 11.43 1.34
CA SER A 58 22.61 11.61 2.27
C SER A 58 22.42 10.80 3.56
N TYR A 59 21.24 10.85 4.15
CA TYR A 59 20.89 10.07 5.34
C TYR A 59 21.09 8.56 5.12
N ILE A 60 20.65 8.04 3.98
CA ILE A 60 20.86 6.63 3.64
C ILE A 60 22.35 6.33 3.46
N THR A 61 23.08 7.18 2.74
CA THR A 61 24.53 7.01 2.52
C THR A 61 25.33 6.94 3.82
N GLU A 62 25.00 7.79 4.77
CA GLU A 62 25.68 7.87 6.07
C GLU A 62 25.36 6.67 6.98
N ASN A 63 24.19 6.08 6.83
CA ASN A 63 23.72 5.03 7.73
C ASN A 63 23.78 3.61 7.15
N ILE A 64 23.88 3.45 5.83
CA ILE A 64 23.75 2.14 5.16
C ILE A 64 24.73 1.09 5.63
N ALA A 65 25.93 1.49 6.12
CA ALA A 65 26.92 0.54 6.63
C ALA A 65 26.42 -0.30 7.82
N LYS A 66 25.41 0.18 8.55
CA LYS A 66 24.81 -0.49 9.72
C LYS A 66 23.75 -1.52 9.36
N PHE A 67 23.36 -1.59 8.08
CA PHE A 67 22.21 -2.40 7.61
C PHE A 67 22.65 -3.32 6.47
N ASP A 68 21.86 -4.38 6.22
CA ASP A 68 22.06 -5.29 5.09
C ASP A 68 21.24 -4.87 3.87
N SER A 69 20.18 -4.10 4.09
CA SER A 69 19.29 -3.65 3.03
C SER A 69 18.64 -2.31 3.36
N VAL A 70 18.18 -1.64 2.29
CA VAL A 70 17.36 -0.43 2.34
C VAL A 70 15.98 -0.74 1.78
N GLU A 71 14.93 -0.28 2.46
CA GLU A 71 13.55 -0.37 2.02
C GLU A 71 12.89 1.01 2.04
N ILE A 72 12.29 1.40 0.91
CA ILE A 72 11.47 2.61 0.82
C ILE A 72 10.01 2.21 0.67
N GLN A 73 9.17 2.77 1.52
CA GLN A 73 7.72 2.70 1.39
C GLN A 73 7.21 4.04 0.84
N TRP A 74 6.82 4.04 -0.43
CA TRP A 74 6.23 5.23 -1.05
C TRP A 74 4.79 5.39 -0.58
N PHE A 75 4.50 6.55 -0.03
CA PHE A 75 3.20 6.88 0.58
C PHE A 75 2.84 8.36 0.33
N GLY A 76 1.83 8.90 1.03
CA GLY A 76 1.39 10.30 0.98
C GLY A 76 -0.02 10.43 0.44
N GLY A 77 -0.33 11.54 -0.21
CA GLY A 77 -1.60 11.70 -0.90
C GLY A 77 -1.73 10.66 -2.03
N GLU A 78 -1.13 10.95 -3.19
CA GLU A 78 -0.90 9.96 -4.26
C GLU A 78 0.56 10.07 -4.73
N PRO A 79 1.42 9.11 -4.37
CA PRO A 79 2.85 9.18 -4.70
C PRO A 79 3.13 9.19 -6.20
N LEU A 80 2.29 8.56 -7.02
CA LEU A 80 2.47 8.53 -8.48
C LEU A 80 2.35 9.89 -9.16
N LEU A 81 1.78 10.90 -8.49
CA LEU A 81 1.82 12.29 -8.97
C LEU A 81 3.25 12.85 -9.01
N GLN A 82 4.19 12.24 -8.28
CA GLN A 82 5.61 12.61 -8.21
C GLN A 82 6.53 11.45 -8.60
N ILE A 83 6.15 10.69 -9.63
CA ILE A 83 6.92 9.51 -10.07
C ILE A 83 8.37 9.86 -10.45
N ASN A 84 8.62 11.03 -11.01
CA ASN A 84 9.97 11.47 -11.38
C ASN A 84 10.88 11.62 -10.15
N ASP A 85 10.35 12.13 -9.03
CA ASP A 85 11.09 12.23 -7.77
C ASP A 85 11.35 10.85 -7.18
N MET A 86 10.36 9.95 -7.24
CA MET A 86 10.53 8.55 -6.81
C MET A 86 11.65 7.86 -7.60
N VAL A 87 11.68 8.03 -8.92
CA VAL A 87 12.72 7.48 -9.80
C VAL A 87 14.09 8.06 -9.45
N SER A 88 14.20 9.38 -9.31
CA SER A 88 15.46 10.05 -8.99
C SER A 88 16.06 9.53 -7.69
N ILE A 89 15.27 9.49 -6.62
CA ILE A 89 15.69 8.99 -5.30
C ILE A 89 16.04 7.50 -5.38
N SER A 90 15.20 6.69 -6.01
CA SER A 90 15.41 5.24 -6.11
C SER A 90 16.69 4.88 -6.87
N ARG A 91 16.97 5.56 -7.98
CA ARG A 91 18.20 5.34 -8.76
C ARG A 91 19.45 5.68 -7.95
N ALA A 92 19.43 6.80 -7.20
CA ALA A 92 20.54 7.16 -6.32
C ALA A 92 20.77 6.09 -5.22
N ILE A 93 19.70 5.62 -4.57
CA ILE A 93 19.78 4.58 -3.55
C ILE A 93 20.28 3.25 -4.15
N LYS A 94 19.80 2.85 -5.33
CA LYS A 94 20.28 1.64 -6.02
C LYS A 94 21.78 1.68 -6.25
N THR A 95 22.30 2.82 -6.71
CA THR A 95 23.76 3.01 -6.93
C THR A 95 24.52 2.86 -5.60
N ILE A 96 24.10 3.56 -4.55
CA ILE A 96 24.75 3.50 -3.23
C ILE A 96 24.71 2.06 -2.67
N CYS A 97 23.57 1.38 -2.78
CA CYS A 97 23.44 0.00 -2.31
C CYS A 97 24.38 -0.94 -3.07
N ALA A 98 24.45 -0.82 -4.41
CA ALA A 98 25.34 -1.62 -5.24
C ALA A 98 26.82 -1.42 -4.86
N GLU A 99 27.26 -0.18 -4.68
CA GLU A 99 28.63 0.17 -4.27
C GLU A 99 29.00 -0.40 -2.88
N LYS A 100 28.02 -0.54 -2.00
CA LYS A 100 28.23 -1.05 -0.64
C LYS A 100 27.91 -2.54 -0.47
N GLY A 101 27.56 -3.25 -1.56
CA GLY A 101 27.16 -4.65 -1.52
C GLY A 101 25.86 -4.90 -0.72
N LYS A 102 24.95 -3.92 -0.71
CA LYS A 102 23.67 -3.96 -0.01
C LYS A 102 22.52 -4.12 -0.99
N SER A 103 21.37 -4.60 -0.52
CA SER A 103 20.17 -4.69 -1.35
C SER A 103 19.26 -3.47 -1.15
N PHE A 104 18.51 -3.14 -2.19
CA PHE A 104 17.46 -2.11 -2.16
C PHE A 104 16.16 -2.68 -2.71
N ARG A 105 15.06 -2.35 -2.10
CA ARG A 105 13.71 -2.58 -2.63
C ARG A 105 12.76 -1.47 -2.20
N SER A 106 11.66 -1.33 -2.92
CA SER A 106 10.59 -0.43 -2.50
C SER A 106 9.21 -1.10 -2.53
N SER A 107 8.30 -0.48 -1.82
CA SER A 107 6.87 -0.75 -1.85
C SER A 107 6.10 0.55 -2.11
N ILE A 108 4.87 0.45 -2.58
CA ILE A 108 4.02 1.61 -2.84
C ILE A 108 2.61 1.38 -2.31
N THR A 109 2.08 2.38 -1.62
CA THR A 109 0.64 2.51 -1.37
C THR A 109 0.10 3.57 -2.30
N THR A 110 -0.80 3.18 -3.20
CA THR A 110 -1.37 4.05 -4.24
C THR A 110 -2.86 3.82 -4.38
N ASN A 111 -3.57 4.82 -4.86
CA ASN A 111 -4.97 4.65 -5.26
C ASN A 111 -5.14 3.82 -6.55
N GLY A 112 -4.06 3.58 -7.29
CA GLY A 112 -4.04 2.72 -8.47
C GLY A 112 -4.52 3.37 -9.77
N TYR A 113 -4.98 4.62 -9.73
CA TYR A 113 -5.54 5.32 -10.89
C TYR A 113 -4.53 5.54 -12.01
N LEU A 114 -3.26 5.77 -11.68
CA LEU A 114 -2.18 6.10 -12.61
C LEU A 114 -1.33 4.87 -13.02
N LEU A 115 -1.80 3.66 -12.76
CA LEU A 115 -1.08 2.41 -13.07
C LEU A 115 -1.30 1.97 -14.53
N ASP A 116 -0.73 2.69 -15.48
CA ASP A 116 -0.58 2.20 -16.84
C ASP A 116 0.67 1.29 -17.00
N SER A 117 0.83 0.67 -18.17
CA SER A 117 1.95 -0.23 -18.44
C SER A 117 3.31 0.45 -18.28
N HIS A 118 3.44 1.70 -18.73
CA HIS A 118 4.66 2.47 -18.61
C HIS A 118 5.01 2.77 -17.14
N THR A 119 4.04 3.23 -16.37
CA THR A 119 4.20 3.50 -14.93
C THR A 119 4.63 2.24 -14.18
N ILE A 120 4.04 1.09 -14.50
CA ILE A 120 4.39 -0.20 -13.90
C ILE A 120 5.83 -0.59 -14.24
N ASP A 121 6.25 -0.43 -15.49
CA ASP A 121 7.61 -0.71 -15.91
C ASP A 121 8.63 0.17 -15.19
N VAL A 122 8.36 1.46 -15.06
CA VAL A 122 9.19 2.42 -14.32
C VAL A 122 9.28 2.04 -12.84
N LEU A 123 8.16 1.73 -12.21
CA LEU A 123 8.13 1.31 -10.80
C LEU A 123 8.96 0.04 -10.57
N TYR A 124 8.82 -0.95 -11.45
CA TYR A 124 9.54 -2.21 -11.32
C TYR A 124 11.04 -2.06 -11.57
N ASN A 125 11.41 -1.43 -12.67
CA ASN A 125 12.80 -1.37 -13.13
C ASN A 125 13.60 -0.26 -12.44
N ASP A 126 13.05 0.94 -12.31
CA ASP A 126 13.75 2.10 -11.78
C ASP A 126 13.60 2.23 -10.26
N CYS A 127 12.38 2.11 -9.76
CA CYS A 127 12.12 2.22 -8.32
C CYS A 127 12.32 0.91 -7.56
N ASN A 128 12.57 -0.20 -8.24
CA ASN A 128 12.68 -1.55 -7.66
C ASN A 128 11.48 -1.90 -6.75
N THR A 129 10.27 -1.52 -7.19
CA THR A 129 9.04 -1.78 -6.45
C THR A 129 8.67 -3.26 -6.54
N ARG A 130 8.51 -3.90 -5.38
CA ARG A 130 8.20 -5.34 -5.27
C ARG A 130 6.92 -5.61 -4.50
N MET A 131 6.28 -4.58 -3.98
CA MET A 131 4.97 -4.69 -3.35
C MET A 131 4.11 -3.47 -3.67
N TYR A 132 2.87 -3.74 -4.01
CA TYR A 132 1.83 -2.75 -4.28
C TYR A 132 0.70 -2.93 -3.28
N MET A 133 0.31 -1.87 -2.59
CA MET A 133 -0.95 -1.81 -1.85
C MET A 133 -1.89 -0.88 -2.59
N ILE A 134 -2.97 -1.42 -3.10
CA ILE A 134 -3.94 -0.68 -3.91
C ILE A 134 -5.30 -0.77 -3.24
N THR A 135 -5.96 0.39 -3.06
CA THR A 135 -7.24 0.43 -2.37
C THR A 135 -8.40 0.33 -3.35
N LEU A 136 -9.28 -0.65 -3.10
CA LEU A 136 -10.53 -0.86 -3.82
C LEU A 136 -11.65 -1.13 -2.82
N ASP A 137 -12.61 -0.21 -2.70
CA ASP A 137 -13.61 -0.19 -1.63
C ASP A 137 -14.99 -0.66 -2.14
N GLY A 138 -15.16 -1.99 -2.21
CA GLY A 138 -16.43 -2.61 -2.55
C GLY A 138 -16.82 -2.48 -4.03
N SER A 139 -18.13 -2.51 -4.31
CA SER A 139 -18.68 -2.39 -5.66
C SER A 139 -18.31 -1.04 -6.32
N ARG A 140 -18.52 -0.97 -7.64
CA ARG A 140 -18.33 0.27 -8.42
C ARG A 140 -19.00 1.48 -7.79
N GLU A 141 -20.24 1.34 -7.37
CA GLU A 141 -21.03 2.43 -6.78
C GLU A 141 -20.45 2.87 -5.42
N THR A 142 -20.11 1.90 -4.58
CA THR A 142 -19.52 2.14 -3.26
C THR A 142 -18.17 2.81 -3.40
N HIS A 143 -17.30 2.26 -4.26
CA HIS A 143 -15.97 2.82 -4.50
C HIS A 143 -16.05 4.27 -5.01
N ASN A 144 -16.82 4.52 -6.08
CA ASN A 144 -16.94 5.86 -6.66
C ASN A 144 -17.52 6.87 -5.66
N SER A 145 -18.45 6.44 -4.81
CA SER A 145 -19.03 7.27 -3.74
C SER A 145 -18.03 7.60 -2.62
N GLN A 146 -17.20 6.62 -2.21
CA GLN A 146 -16.26 6.79 -1.11
C GLN A 146 -14.92 7.38 -1.55
N ARG A 147 -14.54 7.17 -2.81
CA ARG A 147 -13.22 7.53 -3.37
C ARG A 147 -13.37 8.30 -4.69
N PRO A 148 -14.10 9.44 -4.68
CA PRO A 148 -14.26 10.22 -5.90
C PRO A 148 -12.92 10.77 -6.38
N HIS A 149 -12.67 10.67 -7.69
CA HIS A 149 -11.60 11.41 -8.35
C HIS A 149 -11.98 12.88 -8.48
N ILE A 150 -11.02 13.80 -8.45
CA ILE A 150 -11.28 15.25 -8.44
C ILE A 150 -11.93 15.79 -9.72
N HIS A 151 -11.82 15.06 -10.83
CA HIS A 151 -12.34 15.47 -12.15
C HIS A 151 -13.24 14.43 -12.79
N GLU A 152 -13.07 13.15 -12.47
CA GLU A 152 -13.76 12.04 -13.12
C GLU A 152 -14.81 11.42 -12.19
N SER A 153 -15.94 11.02 -12.76
CA SER A 153 -17.01 10.39 -11.99
C SER A 153 -16.79 8.90 -11.70
N ASN A 154 -15.84 8.26 -12.39
CA ASN A 154 -15.63 6.82 -12.34
C ASN A 154 -14.17 6.48 -12.02
N SER A 155 -13.83 6.49 -10.74
CA SER A 155 -12.51 6.07 -10.26
C SER A 155 -12.34 4.54 -10.25
N TYR A 156 -13.43 3.78 -10.05
CA TYR A 156 -13.40 2.31 -9.96
C TYR A 156 -12.79 1.66 -11.20
N ASP A 157 -13.26 2.01 -12.39
CA ASP A 157 -12.78 1.38 -13.63
C ASP A 157 -11.31 1.65 -13.89
N ALA A 158 -10.82 2.83 -13.55
CA ALA A 158 -9.40 3.15 -13.70
C ALA A 158 -8.54 2.31 -12.73
N VAL A 159 -8.98 2.12 -11.49
CA VAL A 159 -8.28 1.26 -10.52
C VAL A 159 -8.29 -0.21 -10.96
N ILE A 160 -9.44 -0.73 -11.43
CA ILE A 160 -9.52 -2.09 -12.00
C ILE A 160 -8.60 -2.23 -13.22
N ALA A 161 -8.56 -1.25 -14.11
CA ALA A 161 -7.65 -1.26 -15.26
C ALA A 161 -6.18 -1.31 -14.82
N GLY A 162 -5.80 -0.55 -13.79
CA GLY A 162 -4.47 -0.60 -13.19
C GLY A 162 -4.11 -1.98 -12.62
N LEU A 163 -5.04 -2.61 -11.89
CA LEU A 163 -4.87 -3.96 -11.36
C LEU A 163 -4.74 -5.01 -12.49
N ILE A 164 -5.53 -4.88 -13.55
CA ILE A 164 -5.43 -5.74 -14.75
C ILE A 164 -4.09 -5.53 -15.46
N ASN A 165 -3.60 -4.31 -15.56
CA ASN A 165 -2.29 -4.04 -16.15
C ASN A 165 -1.16 -4.70 -15.34
N LEU A 166 -1.20 -4.64 -14.00
CA LEU A 166 -0.28 -5.40 -13.15
C LEU A 166 -0.38 -6.92 -13.40
N LYS A 167 -1.59 -7.47 -13.46
CA LYS A 167 -1.82 -8.91 -13.73
C LYS A 167 -1.22 -9.36 -15.05
N LYS A 168 -1.27 -8.53 -16.10
CA LYS A 168 -0.72 -8.86 -17.44
C LYS A 168 0.80 -8.97 -17.46
N THR A 169 1.51 -8.39 -16.49
CA THR A 169 2.98 -8.46 -16.45
C THR A 169 3.45 -9.84 -15.97
N GLN A 170 4.71 -10.18 -16.31
CA GLN A 170 5.41 -11.35 -15.77
C GLN A 170 6.39 -10.96 -14.64
N TYR A 171 6.26 -9.77 -14.08
CA TYR A 171 7.13 -9.28 -13.03
C TYR A 171 6.88 -9.98 -11.70
N ASP A 172 7.97 -10.22 -10.96
CA ASP A 172 7.93 -10.77 -9.61
C ASP A 172 7.69 -9.65 -8.58
N PHE A 173 6.45 -9.53 -8.17
CA PHE A 173 6.01 -8.61 -7.11
C PHE A 173 4.76 -9.17 -6.40
N GLN A 174 4.40 -8.57 -5.27
CA GLN A 174 3.18 -8.88 -4.54
C GLN A 174 2.20 -7.70 -4.61
N ILE A 175 0.92 -8.02 -4.69
CA ILE A 175 -0.16 -7.04 -4.73
C ILE A 175 -1.12 -7.31 -3.58
N VAL A 176 -1.39 -6.29 -2.79
CA VAL A 176 -2.42 -6.30 -1.76
C VAL A 176 -3.56 -5.41 -2.22
N ILE A 177 -4.71 -6.00 -2.54
CA ILE A 177 -5.96 -5.27 -2.73
C ILE A 177 -6.52 -4.99 -1.33
N ARG A 178 -6.49 -3.71 -0.93
CA ARG A 178 -6.99 -3.27 0.36
C ARG A 178 -8.40 -2.72 0.23
N THR A 179 -9.31 -3.18 1.06
CA THR A 179 -10.67 -2.62 1.18
C THR A 179 -10.80 -1.94 2.54
N ASN A 180 -11.08 -0.64 2.54
CA ASN A 180 -11.35 0.14 3.75
C ASN A 180 -12.85 0.08 4.04
N VAL A 181 -13.21 -0.66 5.08
CA VAL A 181 -14.59 -0.98 5.41
C VAL A 181 -15.21 0.10 6.26
N THR A 182 -16.31 0.69 5.76
CA THR A 182 -17.20 1.60 6.48
C THR A 182 -18.53 0.88 6.77
N LYS A 183 -19.32 1.41 7.72
CA LYS A 183 -20.65 0.85 8.01
C LYS A 183 -21.59 0.88 6.80
N LYS A 184 -21.48 1.93 5.98
CA LYS A 184 -22.26 2.06 4.75
C LYS A 184 -22.05 0.90 3.77
N MET A 185 -20.83 0.34 3.70
CA MET A 185 -20.54 -0.78 2.80
C MET A 185 -21.32 -2.05 3.16
N MET A 186 -21.66 -2.24 4.45
CA MET A 186 -22.44 -3.40 4.89
C MET A 186 -23.89 -3.40 4.37
N GLN A 187 -24.33 -2.34 3.70
CA GLN A 187 -25.64 -2.26 3.03
C GLN A 187 -25.61 -2.80 1.59
N TYR A 188 -24.42 -3.07 1.06
CA TYR A 188 -24.23 -3.59 -0.30
C TYR A 188 -23.84 -5.08 -0.25
N ASP A 189 -23.96 -5.74 -1.39
CA ASP A 189 -23.56 -7.13 -1.53
C ASP A 189 -22.03 -7.26 -1.59
N MET A 190 -21.42 -7.41 -0.42
CA MET A 190 -19.98 -7.60 -0.29
C MET A 190 -19.55 -8.99 -0.76
N GLU A 191 -20.41 -9.98 -0.72
CA GLU A 191 -20.13 -11.32 -1.23
C GLU A 191 -19.97 -11.29 -2.75
N GLN A 192 -20.87 -10.60 -3.45
CA GLN A 192 -20.74 -10.39 -4.90
C GLN A 192 -19.41 -9.71 -5.24
N PHE A 193 -19.06 -8.64 -4.52
CA PHE A 193 -17.78 -7.94 -4.73
C PHE A 193 -16.57 -8.88 -4.54
N PHE A 194 -16.54 -9.67 -3.49
CA PHE A 194 -15.42 -10.59 -3.26
C PHE A 194 -15.38 -11.73 -4.28
N ASN A 195 -16.51 -12.22 -4.77
CA ASN A 195 -16.56 -13.18 -5.86
C ASN A 195 -15.97 -12.59 -7.16
N GLU A 196 -16.36 -11.38 -7.54
CA GLU A 196 -15.78 -10.67 -8.68
C GLU A 196 -14.26 -10.52 -8.56
N MET A 197 -13.77 -10.18 -7.37
CA MET A 197 -12.33 -10.06 -7.12
C MET A 197 -11.61 -11.40 -7.21
N ASN A 198 -12.24 -12.47 -6.74
CA ASN A 198 -11.70 -13.82 -6.86
C ASN A 198 -11.63 -14.28 -8.32
N ASP A 199 -12.67 -14.02 -9.10
CA ASP A 199 -12.71 -14.33 -10.54
C ASP A 199 -11.64 -13.57 -11.32
N LEU A 200 -11.44 -12.29 -10.99
CA LEU A 200 -10.47 -11.44 -11.67
C LEU A 200 -9.02 -11.77 -11.25
N PHE A 201 -8.76 -12.01 -9.98
CA PHE A 201 -7.39 -12.00 -9.44
C PHE A 201 -7.03 -13.23 -8.61
N GLY A 202 -7.99 -14.04 -8.16
CA GLY A 202 -7.75 -15.14 -7.23
C GLY A 202 -6.81 -16.24 -7.75
N ALA A 203 -6.80 -16.49 -9.06
CA ALA A 203 -5.93 -17.46 -9.69
C ALA A 203 -4.45 -17.01 -9.81
N ASP A 204 -4.14 -15.73 -9.64
CA ASP A 204 -2.78 -15.19 -9.69
C ASP A 204 -2.20 -15.10 -8.26
N GLY A 205 -1.27 -15.98 -7.94
CA GLY A 205 -0.66 -16.08 -6.60
C GLY A 205 0.04 -14.80 -6.10
N ARG A 206 0.25 -13.80 -6.97
CA ARG A 206 0.81 -12.50 -6.59
C ARG A 206 -0.22 -11.63 -5.86
N PHE A 207 -1.52 -11.85 -6.06
CA PHE A 207 -2.58 -11.08 -5.43
C PHE A 207 -2.96 -11.65 -4.07
N SER A 208 -3.21 -10.75 -3.13
CA SER A 208 -3.80 -11.04 -1.83
C SER A 208 -4.77 -9.92 -1.45
N PHE A 209 -5.65 -10.19 -0.50
CA PHE A 209 -6.73 -9.29 -0.12
C PHE A 209 -6.64 -8.94 1.35
N MET A 210 -6.93 -7.68 1.67
CA MET A 210 -6.91 -7.15 3.02
C MET A 210 -8.15 -6.28 3.24
N ILE A 211 -8.86 -6.52 4.34
CA ILE A 211 -9.89 -5.60 4.80
C ILE A 211 -9.42 -4.86 6.05
N ARG A 212 -9.75 -3.56 6.14
CA ARG A 212 -9.43 -2.70 7.28
C ARG A 212 -10.62 -1.85 7.67
N ARG A 213 -10.89 -1.76 8.96
CA ARG A 213 -11.83 -0.75 9.47
C ARG A 213 -11.27 0.64 9.22
N VAL A 214 -12.14 1.55 8.84
CA VAL A 214 -11.81 2.97 8.83
C VAL A 214 -11.88 3.48 10.27
N PHE A 215 -10.85 4.22 10.70
CA PHE A 215 -10.80 4.90 12.00
C PHE A 215 -10.99 6.41 11.81
N GLY A 216 -11.45 7.08 12.88
CA GLY A 216 -11.64 8.53 12.87
C GLY A 216 -12.99 9.00 12.30
N LEU A 217 -13.82 8.08 11.82
CA LEU A 217 -15.22 8.37 11.50
C LEU A 217 -16.10 8.35 12.74
N PRO A 218 -17.28 9.02 12.71
CA PRO A 218 -18.31 8.83 13.74
C PRO A 218 -18.61 7.35 13.97
N GLU A 219 -18.96 6.98 15.22
CA GLU A 219 -19.17 5.57 15.59
C GLU A 219 -20.23 4.88 14.70
N LEU A 220 -21.30 5.60 14.34
CA LEU A 220 -22.36 5.10 13.47
C LEU A 220 -21.90 4.80 12.01
N GLU A 221 -20.79 5.38 11.58
CA GLU A 221 -20.21 5.20 10.25
C GLU A 221 -19.07 4.17 10.25
N THR A 222 -18.62 3.77 11.43
CA THR A 222 -17.53 2.80 11.60
C THR A 222 -18.09 1.38 11.60
N ALA A 223 -17.54 0.51 10.75
CA ALA A 223 -17.88 -0.92 10.76
C ALA A 223 -17.59 -1.55 12.14
N SER A 224 -18.48 -2.39 12.64
CA SER A 224 -18.30 -3.09 13.90
C SER A 224 -17.30 -4.25 13.77
N LEU A 225 -16.85 -4.80 14.91
CA LEU A 225 -16.04 -6.02 14.91
C LEU A 225 -16.80 -7.23 14.36
N ASN A 226 -18.13 -7.26 14.52
CA ASN A 226 -18.97 -8.33 13.97
C ASN A 226 -19.06 -8.20 12.44
N ASP A 227 -19.24 -6.99 11.91
CA ASP A 227 -19.19 -6.74 10.47
C ASP A 227 -17.86 -7.26 9.87
N MET A 228 -16.73 -6.97 10.54
CA MET A 228 -15.43 -7.45 10.09
C MET A 228 -15.29 -8.98 10.12
N LYS A 229 -15.83 -9.64 11.16
CA LYS A 229 -15.85 -11.11 11.25
C LYS A 229 -16.68 -11.74 10.13
N GLU A 230 -17.82 -11.16 9.83
CA GLU A 230 -18.70 -11.59 8.74
C GLU A 230 -17.95 -11.52 7.40
N LEU A 231 -17.33 -10.37 7.08
CA LEU A 231 -16.58 -10.20 5.85
C LEU A 231 -15.39 -11.17 5.75
N TYR A 232 -14.64 -11.41 6.83
CA TYR A 232 -13.58 -12.42 6.83
C TYR A 232 -14.13 -13.83 6.58
N SER A 233 -15.32 -14.17 7.14
CA SER A 233 -15.97 -15.45 6.89
C SER A 233 -16.31 -15.64 5.41
N ILE A 234 -16.90 -14.62 4.79
CA ILE A 234 -17.23 -14.61 3.35
C ILE A 234 -15.95 -14.80 2.51
N MET A 235 -14.93 -13.99 2.75
CA MET A 235 -13.66 -14.07 2.02
C MET A 235 -13.00 -15.46 2.14
N TYR A 236 -13.08 -16.06 3.33
CA TYR A 236 -12.55 -17.40 3.57
C TYR A 236 -13.35 -18.47 2.82
N GLN A 237 -14.68 -18.39 2.82
CA GLN A 237 -15.57 -19.32 2.10
C GLN A 237 -15.35 -19.28 0.57
N ILE A 238 -15.11 -18.09 0.02
CA ILE A 238 -14.78 -17.88 -1.39
C ILE A 238 -13.38 -18.41 -1.75
N GLY A 239 -12.49 -18.57 -0.75
CA GLY A 239 -11.13 -19.04 -0.97
C GLY A 239 -10.13 -17.93 -1.35
N LEU A 240 -10.45 -16.67 -1.06
CA LEU A 240 -9.52 -15.56 -1.28
C LEU A 240 -8.25 -15.70 -0.45
N LYS A 241 -7.09 -15.42 -1.04
CA LYS A 241 -5.82 -15.32 -0.33
C LYS A 241 -5.81 -14.07 0.55
N ILE A 242 -6.08 -14.23 1.84
CA ILE A 242 -6.20 -13.12 2.79
C ILE A 242 -4.83 -12.81 3.41
N THR A 243 -4.49 -11.53 3.49
CA THR A 243 -3.38 -11.04 4.31
C THR A 243 -3.92 -10.08 5.38
N THR A 244 -3.47 -10.25 6.61
CA THR A 244 -3.94 -9.43 7.75
C THR A 244 -3.02 -8.27 8.05
N ASP A 245 -1.72 -8.42 7.79
CA ASP A 245 -0.72 -7.36 7.94
C ASP A 245 0.44 -7.57 6.97
N TYR A 246 0.47 -6.79 5.90
CA TYR A 246 1.52 -6.86 4.90
C TYR A 246 2.90 -6.45 5.46
N ARG A 247 2.93 -5.60 6.50
CA ARG A 247 4.19 -5.15 7.13
C ARG A 247 4.91 -6.28 7.86
N LEU A 248 4.16 -7.26 8.36
CA LEU A 248 4.71 -8.47 8.97
C LEU A 248 5.45 -9.36 7.97
N SER A 249 5.05 -9.31 6.70
CA SER A 249 5.65 -10.11 5.64
C SER A 249 7.07 -9.67 5.26
N TYR A 250 7.44 -8.42 5.61
CA TYR A 250 8.72 -7.82 5.20
C TYR A 250 9.67 -7.51 6.37
N GLY A 251 9.33 -7.87 7.59
CA GLY A 251 10.20 -7.62 8.76
C GLY A 251 10.43 -6.13 9.06
N GLY A 252 9.65 -5.24 8.47
CA GLY A 252 9.77 -3.80 8.66
C GLY A 252 9.01 -3.31 9.89
N ASN A 253 9.70 -2.58 10.77
CA ASN A 253 9.15 -1.95 11.97
C ASN A 253 8.43 -0.65 11.62
N GLY A 254 7.27 -0.73 10.98
CA GLY A 254 6.42 0.43 10.80
C GLY A 254 5.59 0.67 12.06
N ILE A 255 6.06 1.54 12.95
CA ILE A 255 5.20 2.21 13.92
C ILE A 255 4.68 3.46 13.19
N CYS A 256 3.36 3.51 12.92
CA CYS A 256 2.66 4.76 12.62
C CYS A 256 2.33 5.44 13.93
#